data_bd9af88b759178d60de2d2645b0e334e
#
_entry.id   bd9af88b759178d60de2d2645b0e334e
#
_cell.length_a   1.000
_cell.length_b   1.000
_cell.length_c   1.000
_cell.angle_alpha   90.00
_cell.angle_beta   90.00
_cell.angle_gamma   90.00
#
_symmetry.space_group_name_H-M   'P 1'
#
loop_
_entity.id
_entity.type
_entity.pdbx_description
1 polymer ?
#
loop_
_entity_poly.entity_id
_entity_poly.type
_entity_poly.pdbx_seq_one_letter_code
_entity_poly.pdbx_strand_id
1 'polypeptide(L)'
;MDELDREILSVLRRDARTPYTEIAERVGTSEGTVRNRVERLVDDEVIERFTVTTRTGNVKAMIEISVDMNVDTSAVGEQLAEWEEVDFVWQVSGEDDIVLIVDAVDT
;
A
#
# COMPACT_ATOMS: atom_id res chain seq x y z
N MET A 1 4.27 11.28 -12.45
CA MET A 1 5.32 10.75 -11.55
C MET A 1 6.60 10.58 -12.35
N ASP A 2 7.66 11.26 -11.97
CA ASP A 2 8.93 11.22 -12.69
C ASP A 2 9.92 10.23 -12.04
N GLU A 3 11.14 10.19 -12.57
CA GLU A 3 12.18 9.27 -12.09
C GLU A 3 12.56 9.54 -10.63
N LEU A 4 12.64 10.82 -10.24
CA LEU A 4 12.95 11.18 -8.86
C LEU A 4 11.89 10.65 -7.90
N ASP A 5 10.60 10.78 -8.26
CA ASP A 5 9.51 10.24 -7.46
C ASP A 5 9.63 8.72 -7.30
N ARG A 6 9.98 8.01 -8.38
CA ARG A 6 10.16 6.55 -8.34
C ARG A 6 11.31 6.14 -7.44
N GLU A 7 12.41 6.87 -7.49
CA GLU A 7 13.56 6.60 -6.62
C GLU A 7 13.23 6.83 -5.15
N ILE A 8 12.51 7.90 -4.83
CA ILE A 8 12.06 8.19 -3.47
C ILE A 8 11.13 7.07 -2.98
N LEU A 9 10.15 6.68 -3.79
CA LEU A 9 9.23 5.60 -3.44
C LEU A 9 9.96 4.27 -3.24
N SER A 10 10.97 3.99 -4.04
CA SER A 10 11.77 2.76 -3.91
C SER A 10 12.45 2.68 -2.53
N VAL A 11 12.95 3.79 -2.01
CA VAL A 11 13.54 3.84 -0.67
C VAL A 11 12.47 3.66 0.40
N LEU A 12 11.37 4.41 0.31
CA LEU A 12 10.29 4.37 1.30
C LEU A 12 9.58 3.01 1.35
N ARG A 13 9.48 2.33 0.22
CA ARG A 13 8.86 1.00 0.18
C ARG A 13 9.67 -0.05 0.93
N ARG A 14 10.96 0.14 1.06
CA ARG A 14 11.82 -0.75 1.85
C ARG A 14 11.78 -0.40 3.32
N ASP A 15 11.84 0.90 3.63
CA ASP A 15 11.80 1.40 4.99
C ASP A 15 11.19 2.80 4.99
N ALA A 16 9.92 2.88 5.36
CA ALA A 16 9.18 4.15 5.39
C ALA A 16 9.71 5.11 6.47
N ARG A 17 10.57 4.65 7.38
CA ARG A 17 11.18 5.48 8.42
C ARG A 17 12.50 6.09 7.99
N THR A 18 12.97 5.82 6.79
CA THR A 18 14.21 6.42 6.28
C THR A 18 14.10 7.94 6.33
N PRO A 19 15.00 8.64 7.01
CA PRO A 19 14.95 10.11 7.09
C PRO A 19 15.06 10.74 5.71
N TYR A 20 14.39 11.86 5.52
CA TYR A 20 14.45 12.58 4.23
C TYR A 20 15.86 13.02 3.87
N THR A 21 16.69 13.33 4.86
CA THR A 21 18.11 13.66 4.63
C THR A 21 18.86 12.49 4.00
N GLU A 22 18.62 11.29 4.46
CA GLU A 22 19.23 10.09 3.89
C GLU A 22 18.70 9.78 2.49
N ILE A 23 17.41 9.92 2.28
CA ILE A 23 16.80 9.75 0.95
C ILE A 23 17.44 10.73 -0.02
N ALA A 24 17.55 12.00 0.39
CA ALA A 24 18.14 13.06 -0.44
C ALA A 24 19.57 12.73 -0.88
N GLU A 25 20.38 12.21 0.02
CA GLU A 25 21.74 11.76 -0.31
C GLU A 25 21.74 10.62 -1.33
N ARG A 26 20.86 9.64 -1.13
CA ARG A 26 20.80 8.46 -2.03
C ARG A 26 20.34 8.82 -3.44
N VAL A 27 19.38 9.73 -3.56
CA VAL A 27 18.80 10.06 -4.86
C VAL A 27 19.40 11.33 -5.48
N GLY A 28 20.33 11.99 -4.78
CA GLY A 28 21.08 13.11 -5.32
C GLY A 28 20.30 14.42 -5.40
N THR A 29 19.51 14.73 -4.37
CA THR A 29 18.74 15.96 -4.29
C THR A 29 18.78 16.54 -2.87
N SER A 30 18.03 17.61 -2.62
CA SER A 30 17.93 18.22 -1.30
C SER A 30 16.81 17.59 -0.45
N GLU A 31 16.94 17.72 0.87
CA GLU A 31 15.89 17.27 1.80
C GLU A 31 14.56 17.97 1.53
N GLY A 32 14.59 19.28 1.26
CA GLY A 32 13.38 20.03 0.94
C GLY A 32 12.67 19.51 -0.30
N THR A 33 13.43 19.12 -1.31
CA THR A 33 12.86 18.50 -2.52
C THR A 33 12.21 17.17 -2.20
N VAL A 34 12.87 16.33 -1.40
CA VAL A 34 12.29 15.04 -0.97
C VAL A 34 10.98 15.28 -0.22
N ARG A 35 10.97 16.19 0.75
CA ARG A 35 9.77 16.52 1.52
C ARG A 35 8.62 16.96 0.61
N ASN A 36 8.88 17.88 -0.31
CA ASN A 36 7.86 18.38 -1.21
C ASN A 36 7.32 17.29 -2.13
N ARG A 37 8.18 16.40 -2.60
CA ARG A 37 7.77 15.29 -3.46
C ARG A 37 6.92 14.28 -2.70
N VAL A 38 7.29 13.94 -1.47
CA VAL A 38 6.50 13.02 -0.65
C VAL A 38 5.14 13.63 -0.34
N GLU A 39 5.07 14.91 0.03
CA GLU A 39 3.79 15.59 0.27
C GLU A 39 2.89 15.54 -0.96
N ARG A 40 3.45 15.77 -2.14
CA ARG A 40 2.69 15.69 -3.39
C ARG A 40 2.20 14.27 -3.67
N LEU A 41 3.05 13.27 -3.42
CA LEU A 41 2.67 11.88 -3.63
C LEU A 41 1.55 11.44 -2.68
N VAL A 42 1.52 11.98 -1.48
CA VAL A 42 0.41 11.76 -0.54
C VAL A 42 -0.86 12.47 -1.01
N ASP A 43 -0.73 13.74 -1.41
CA ASP A 43 -1.88 14.54 -1.87
C ASP A 43 -2.51 13.96 -3.14
N ASP A 44 -1.70 13.41 -4.03
CA ASP A 44 -2.15 12.79 -5.28
C ASP A 44 -2.57 11.33 -5.09
N GLU A 45 -2.61 10.86 -3.86
CA GLU A 45 -3.00 9.48 -3.50
C GLU A 45 -2.13 8.38 -4.14
N VAL A 46 -0.92 8.71 -4.56
CA VAL A 46 0.07 7.73 -5.00
C VAL A 46 0.57 6.96 -3.79
N ILE A 47 0.86 7.68 -2.70
CA ILE A 47 1.08 7.06 -1.40
C ILE A 47 -0.27 7.01 -0.70
N GLU A 48 -0.82 5.82 -0.57
CA GLU A 48 -2.12 5.63 0.06
C GLU A 48 -2.03 5.76 1.58
N ARG A 49 -0.98 5.22 2.15
CA ARG A 49 -0.72 5.27 3.60
C ARG A 49 0.70 4.84 3.91
N PHE A 50 1.17 5.23 5.09
CA PHE A 50 2.39 4.70 5.67
C PHE A 50 1.99 3.58 6.63
N THR A 51 2.58 2.42 6.48
CA THR A 51 2.23 1.24 7.26
C THR A 51 3.47 0.40 7.53
N VAL A 52 3.27 -0.67 8.25
CA VAL A 52 4.33 -1.65 8.54
C VAL A 52 3.86 -3.05 8.13
N THR A 53 4.81 -3.89 7.77
CA THR A 53 4.56 -5.32 7.67
C THR A 53 5.09 -5.98 8.93
N THR A 54 4.36 -6.96 9.44
CA THR A 54 4.70 -7.57 10.72
C THR A 54 4.83 -9.08 10.61
N ARG A 55 5.57 -9.65 11.55
CA ARG A 55 5.64 -11.10 11.78
C ARG A 55 5.29 -11.34 13.24
N THR A 56 4.01 -11.41 13.52
CA THR A 56 3.49 -11.50 14.88
C THR A 56 3.20 -12.94 15.34
N GLY A 57 3.37 -13.90 14.44
CA GLY A 57 2.93 -15.28 14.70
C GLY A 57 1.46 -15.54 14.39
N ASN A 58 0.74 -14.53 13.94
CA ASN A 58 -0.64 -14.68 13.49
C ASN A 58 -0.70 -15.43 12.16
N VAL A 59 -1.86 -16.02 11.90
CA VAL A 59 -2.12 -16.68 10.62
C VAL A 59 -2.42 -15.64 9.56
N LYS A 60 -1.69 -15.69 8.45
CA LYS A 60 -1.98 -14.87 7.27
C LYS A 60 -2.56 -15.73 6.17
N ALA A 61 -3.57 -15.23 5.52
CA ALA A 61 -4.22 -15.92 4.41
C ALA A 61 -4.49 -14.97 3.25
N MET A 62 -4.33 -15.49 2.04
CA MET A 62 -4.78 -14.83 0.83
C MET A 62 -6.14 -15.38 0.48
N ILE A 63 -7.12 -14.51 0.29
CA ILE A 63 -8.49 -14.88 -0.06
C ILE A 63 -8.80 -14.28 -1.42
N GLU A 64 -9.26 -15.13 -2.32
CA GLU A 64 -9.68 -14.73 -3.66
C GLU A 64 -11.21 -14.76 -3.71
N ILE A 65 -11.81 -13.68 -4.18
CA ILE A 65 -13.27 -13.52 -4.20
C ILE A 65 -13.73 -13.22 -5.63
N SER A 66 -14.73 -13.95 -6.07
CA SER A 66 -15.48 -13.64 -7.28
C SER A 66 -16.82 -13.05 -6.90
N VAL A 67 -17.21 -11.96 -7.54
CA VAL A 67 -18.51 -11.33 -7.30
C VAL A 67 -19.40 -11.47 -8.53
N ASP A 68 -20.72 -11.45 -8.31
CA ASP A 68 -21.68 -11.49 -9.40
C ASP A 68 -21.58 -10.24 -10.28
N MET A 69 -21.92 -10.39 -11.55
CA MET A 69 -21.86 -9.30 -12.53
C MET A 69 -22.72 -8.09 -12.14
N ASN A 70 -23.73 -8.29 -11.32
CA ASN A 70 -24.64 -7.24 -10.88
C ASN A 70 -24.14 -6.49 -9.64
N VAL A 71 -23.02 -6.89 -9.08
CA VAL A 71 -22.47 -6.32 -7.84
C VAL A 71 -21.39 -5.30 -8.19
N ASP A 72 -21.39 -4.18 -7.49
CA ASP A 72 -20.33 -3.18 -7.60
C ASP A 72 -19.09 -3.69 -6.87
N THR A 73 -18.14 -4.19 -7.64
CA THR A 73 -16.89 -4.77 -7.11
C THR A 73 -16.11 -3.74 -6.27
N SER A 74 -16.10 -2.48 -6.70
CA SER A 74 -15.39 -1.41 -5.95
C SER A 74 -16.01 -1.20 -4.57
N ALA A 75 -17.34 -1.22 -4.47
CA ALA A 75 -18.04 -1.05 -3.20
C ALA A 75 -17.76 -2.22 -2.25
N VAL A 76 -17.72 -3.45 -2.77
CA VAL A 76 -17.37 -4.63 -1.98
C VAL A 76 -15.93 -4.51 -1.46
N GLY A 77 -15.00 -4.12 -2.31
CA GLY A 77 -13.60 -3.93 -1.94
C GLY A 77 -13.43 -2.89 -0.83
N GLU A 78 -14.15 -1.77 -0.91
CA GLU A 78 -14.11 -0.73 0.10
C GLU A 78 -14.66 -1.21 1.44
N GLN A 79 -15.74 -2.00 1.44
CA GLN A 79 -16.27 -2.59 2.66
C GLN A 79 -15.28 -3.57 3.30
N LEU A 80 -14.65 -4.42 2.49
CA LEU A 80 -13.67 -5.38 2.98
C LEU A 80 -12.46 -4.70 3.59
N ALA A 81 -12.03 -3.59 3.01
CA ALA A 81 -10.88 -2.83 3.49
C ALA A 81 -11.12 -2.20 4.87
N GLU A 82 -12.36 -2.04 5.30
CA GLU A 82 -12.71 -1.51 6.61
C GLU A 82 -12.57 -2.55 7.73
N TRP A 83 -12.49 -3.84 7.40
CA TRP A 83 -12.35 -4.90 8.41
C TRP A 83 -10.95 -4.87 8.99
N GLU A 84 -10.87 -4.91 10.33
CA GLU A 84 -9.61 -4.83 11.06
C GLU A 84 -8.62 -5.94 10.66
N GLU A 85 -9.12 -7.15 10.40
CA GLU A 85 -8.31 -8.30 10.05
C GLU A 85 -7.75 -8.26 8.63
N VAL A 86 -8.22 -7.33 7.80
CA VAL A 86 -7.82 -7.22 6.40
C VAL A 86 -6.65 -6.24 6.28
N ASP A 87 -5.51 -6.74 5.81
CA ASP A 87 -4.32 -5.92 5.59
C ASP A 87 -4.38 -5.17 4.26
N PHE A 88 -4.73 -5.88 3.19
CA PHE A 88 -4.74 -5.35 1.84
C PHE A 88 -5.92 -5.90 1.06
N VAL A 89 -6.47 -5.07 0.18
CA VAL A 89 -7.52 -5.47 -0.77
C VAL A 89 -7.12 -4.94 -2.14
N TRP A 90 -7.12 -5.83 -3.14
CA TRP A 90 -6.88 -5.46 -4.54
C TRP A 90 -8.04 -5.88 -5.40
N GLN A 91 -8.45 -5.00 -6.30
CA GLN A 91 -9.27 -5.38 -7.44
C GLN A 91 -8.35 -5.92 -8.52
N VAL A 92 -8.71 -7.06 -9.08
CA VAL A 92 -7.89 -7.74 -10.08
C VAL A 92 -8.74 -8.11 -11.29
N SER A 93 -8.07 -8.35 -12.41
CA SER A 93 -8.72 -8.88 -13.59
C SER A 93 -8.43 -10.38 -13.72
N GLY A 94 -9.33 -11.12 -14.34
CA GLY A 94 -9.20 -12.56 -14.51
C GLY A 94 -10.42 -13.31 -13.98
N GLU A 95 -10.21 -14.50 -13.45
CA GLU A 95 -11.31 -15.31 -12.91
C GLU A 95 -11.86 -14.75 -11.60
N ASP A 96 -10.99 -14.15 -10.79
CA ASP A 96 -11.37 -13.53 -9.52
C ASP A 96 -11.44 -12.02 -9.68
N ASP A 97 -12.25 -11.38 -8.86
CA ASP A 97 -12.48 -9.95 -8.90
C ASP A 97 -11.72 -9.21 -7.81
N ILE A 98 -11.55 -9.84 -6.67
CA ILE A 98 -10.90 -9.25 -5.50
C ILE A 98 -9.94 -10.26 -4.90
N VAL A 99 -8.76 -9.78 -4.54
CA VAL A 99 -7.78 -10.53 -3.73
C VAL A 99 -7.53 -9.73 -2.46
N LEU A 100 -7.60 -10.37 -1.33
CA LEU A 100 -7.31 -9.73 -0.04
C LEU A 100 -6.37 -10.58 0.79
N ILE A 101 -5.59 -9.89 1.62
CA ILE A 101 -4.71 -10.50 2.61
C ILE A 101 -5.30 -10.23 3.98
N VAL A 102 -5.55 -11.29 4.73
CA VAL A 102 -6.04 -11.21 6.10
C VAL A 102 -4.95 -11.64 7.08
N ASP A 103 -4.94 -11.02 8.23
CA ASP A 103 -4.04 -11.33 9.33
C ASP A 103 -4.92 -11.58 10.55
N ALA A 104 -5.15 -12.85 10.85
CA ALA A 104 -6.04 -13.26 11.91
C ALA A 104 -5.27 -13.93 13.05
N VAL A 105 -5.74 -13.71 14.27
CA VAL A 105 -5.19 -14.38 15.43
C VAL A 105 -5.58 -15.85 15.35
N ASP A 106 -4.57 -16.74 15.44
CA ASP A 106 -4.80 -18.18 15.51
C ASP A 106 -5.30 -18.51 16.91
N THR A 107 -6.50 -19.07 16.96
CA THR A 107 -7.09 -19.46 18.25
C THR A 107 -6.96 -20.96 18.47
#